data_cad0b7a8a5a4f493cc62d369ccbc4980
#
_entry.id   cad0b7a8a5a4f493cc62d369ccbc4980
#
_cell.length_a   1.000
_cell.length_b   1.000
_cell.length_c   1.000
_cell.angle_alpha   90.00
_cell.angle_beta   90.00
_cell.angle_gamma   90.00
#
_symmetry.space_group_name_H-M   'P 1'
#
loop_
_entity.id
_entity.type
_entity.pdbx_description
1 polymer ?
#
loop_
_entity_poly.entity_id
_entity_poly.type
_entity_poly.pdbx_seq_one_letter_code
_entity_poly.pdbx_strand_id
1 'polypeptide(L)' 'MPKYSIRLTNSEFQSEDDARDYSTLDEAVQAAVSSAVDVVRDLISNRGESSATIEASVLEGDRVVARRIITISAILPEEA' A
#
# COMPACT_ATOMS: atom_id res chain seq x y z
N MET A 1 5.99 9.49 -21.19
CA MET A 1 6.12 8.51 -20.11
C MET A 1 4.74 8.15 -19.60
N PRO A 2 4.50 6.89 -19.28
CA PRO A 2 3.18 6.52 -18.76
C PRO A 2 2.93 7.13 -17.41
N LYS A 3 1.68 7.41 -17.15
CA LYS A 3 1.26 7.94 -15.86
C LYS A 3 0.46 6.88 -15.13
N TYR A 4 0.75 6.73 -13.86
CA TYR A 4 0.07 5.77 -13.01
C TYR A 4 -0.40 6.46 -11.74
N SER A 5 -1.55 6.05 -11.24
CA SER A 5 -1.99 6.44 -9.91
C SER A 5 -1.93 5.23 -9.00
N ILE A 6 -1.87 5.48 -7.71
CA ILE A 6 -1.77 4.44 -6.71
C ILE A 6 -2.99 4.55 -5.81
N ARG A 7 -3.69 3.43 -5.63
CA ARG A 7 -4.84 3.35 -4.75
C ARG A 7 -4.52 2.40 -3.62
N LEU A 8 -4.71 2.87 -2.39
CA LEU A 8 -4.51 2.06 -1.19
C LEU A 8 -5.86 1.82 -0.56
N THR A 9 -6.18 0.56 -0.28
CA THR A 9 -7.49 0.19 0.22
C THR A 9 -7.35 -0.86 1.31
N ASN A 10 -8.10 -0.66 2.40
CA ASN A 10 -8.28 -1.72 3.38
C ASN A 10 -9.74 -1.67 3.85
N SER A 11 -10.07 -2.41 4.92
CA SER A 11 -11.46 -2.49 5.37
C SER A 11 -11.99 -1.17 5.92
N GLU A 12 -11.12 -0.20 6.24
CA GLU A 12 -11.52 1.00 6.93
C GLU A 12 -11.37 2.26 6.08
N PHE A 13 -10.53 2.24 5.04
CA PHE A 13 -10.32 3.45 4.25
C PHE A 13 -9.89 3.11 2.83
N GLN A 14 -9.98 4.11 1.99
CA GLN A 14 -9.47 4.05 0.63
C GLN A 14 -8.87 5.41 0.31
N SER A 15 -7.70 5.41 -0.30
CA SER A 15 -7.10 6.63 -0.78
C SER A 15 -6.54 6.39 -2.18
N GLU A 16 -6.46 7.46 -2.95
CA GLU A 16 -5.92 7.40 -4.30
C GLU A 16 -5.22 8.72 -4.57
N ASP A 17 -3.97 8.64 -5.03
CA ASP A 17 -3.23 9.85 -5.36
C ASP A 17 -3.46 10.23 -6.82
N ASP A 18 -2.97 11.42 -7.17
CA ASP A 18 -3.00 11.86 -8.56
C ASP A 18 -2.02 11.05 -9.38
N ALA A 19 -2.33 10.89 -10.65
CA ALA A 19 -1.45 10.17 -11.56
C ALA A 19 -0.11 10.88 -11.70
N ARG A 20 0.96 10.11 -11.72
CA ARG A 20 2.32 10.63 -11.85
C ARG A 20 3.06 9.86 -12.91
N ASP A 21 4.12 10.48 -13.43
CA ASP A 21 4.99 9.82 -14.39
C ASP A 21 5.92 8.86 -13.68
N TYR A 22 6.02 7.65 -14.21
CA TYR A 22 7.00 6.66 -13.77
C TYR A 22 7.71 6.13 -15.00
N SER A 23 8.98 5.79 -14.86
CA SER A 23 9.74 5.28 -15.99
C SER A 23 9.21 3.92 -16.46
N THR A 24 8.78 3.09 -15.50
CA THR A 24 8.29 1.74 -15.80
C THR A 24 7.14 1.42 -14.85
N LEU A 25 6.38 0.40 -15.21
CA LEU A 25 5.36 -0.11 -14.31
C LEU A 25 5.98 -0.63 -13.02
N ASP A 26 7.16 -1.25 -13.10
CA ASP A 26 7.83 -1.75 -11.91
C ASP A 26 8.13 -0.64 -10.91
N GLU A 27 8.52 0.54 -11.39
CA GLU A 27 8.74 1.67 -10.49
C GLU A 27 7.47 2.10 -9.79
N ALA A 28 6.36 2.11 -10.53
CA ALA A 28 5.07 2.47 -9.96
C ALA A 28 4.65 1.43 -8.92
N VAL A 29 4.89 0.14 -9.18
CA VAL A 29 4.57 -0.92 -8.24
C VAL A 29 5.41 -0.78 -6.97
N GLN A 30 6.71 -0.48 -7.12
CA GLN A 30 7.57 -0.28 -5.95
C GLN A 30 7.10 0.90 -5.11
N ALA A 31 6.69 1.99 -5.76
CA ALA A 31 6.17 3.14 -5.04
C ALA A 31 4.88 2.78 -4.29
N ALA A 32 4.02 1.98 -4.92
CA ALA A 32 2.78 1.54 -4.30
C ALA A 32 3.05 0.68 -3.07
N VAL A 33 3.98 -0.27 -3.17
CA VAL A 33 4.33 -1.12 -2.05
C VAL A 33 4.93 -0.31 -0.92
N SER A 34 5.81 0.64 -1.25
CA SER A 34 6.44 1.49 -0.24
C SER A 34 5.40 2.30 0.53
N SER A 35 4.44 2.89 -0.19
CA SER A 35 3.37 3.67 0.44
C SER A 35 2.51 2.78 1.31
N ALA A 36 2.19 1.58 0.85
CA ALA A 36 1.38 0.64 1.62
C ALA A 36 2.09 0.22 2.90
N VAL A 37 3.39 -0.04 2.82
CA VAL A 37 4.18 -0.41 4.00
C VAL A 37 4.15 0.71 5.03
N ASP A 38 4.27 1.96 4.60
CA ASP A 38 4.23 3.08 5.52
C ASP A 38 2.89 3.15 6.24
N VAL A 39 1.80 2.91 5.53
CA VAL A 39 0.46 2.94 6.13
C VAL A 39 0.28 1.83 7.15
N VAL A 40 0.64 0.58 6.80
CA VAL A 40 0.43 -0.52 7.73
C VAL A 40 1.36 -0.41 8.93
N ARG A 41 2.56 0.14 8.74
CA ARG A 41 3.47 0.40 9.86
C ARG A 41 2.83 1.41 10.83
N ASP A 42 2.20 2.44 10.29
CA ASP A 42 1.51 3.44 11.11
C ASP A 42 0.36 2.82 11.88
N LEU A 43 -0.42 1.96 11.23
CA LEU A 43 -1.54 1.30 11.90
C LEU A 43 -1.06 0.48 13.10
N ILE A 44 0.05 -0.24 12.94
CA ILE A 44 0.58 -1.05 14.02
C ILE A 44 1.19 -0.18 15.11
N SER A 45 2.01 0.80 14.72
CA SER A 45 2.77 1.60 15.68
C SER A 45 1.90 2.60 16.44
N ASN A 46 0.97 3.25 15.76
CA ASN A 46 0.24 4.36 16.35
C ASN A 46 -1.16 3.98 16.77
N ARG A 47 -1.73 2.94 16.20
CA ARG A 47 -3.08 2.51 16.56
C ARG A 47 -3.08 1.22 17.35
N GLY A 48 -1.91 0.63 17.55
CA GLY A 48 -1.76 -0.54 18.41
C GLY A 48 -2.35 -1.82 17.85
N GLU A 49 -2.55 -1.89 16.55
CA GLU A 49 -3.06 -3.12 15.94
C GLU A 49 -1.99 -4.18 15.93
N SER A 50 -2.39 -5.44 16.08
CA SER A 50 -1.44 -6.54 16.09
C SER A 50 -1.08 -6.98 14.67
N SER A 51 -1.92 -6.67 13.69
CA SER A 51 -1.62 -6.93 12.30
C SER A 51 -2.42 -5.95 11.45
N ALA A 52 -1.94 -5.72 10.24
CA ALA A 52 -2.63 -4.84 9.30
C ALA A 52 -2.40 -5.35 7.89
N THR A 53 -3.43 -5.23 7.07
CA THR A 53 -3.39 -5.64 5.68
C THR A 53 -3.89 -4.48 4.83
N ILE A 54 -3.22 -4.23 3.71
CA ILE A 54 -3.64 -3.19 2.79
C ILE A 54 -3.45 -3.69 1.36
N GLU A 55 -4.36 -3.32 0.49
CA GLU A 55 -4.24 -3.61 -0.92
C GLU A 55 -3.74 -2.37 -1.64
N ALA A 56 -2.67 -2.52 -2.40
CA ALA A 56 -2.12 -1.45 -3.20
C ALA A 56 -2.38 -1.78 -4.66
N SER A 57 -3.09 -0.89 -5.35
CA SER A 57 -3.39 -1.04 -6.77
C SER A 57 -2.71 0.07 -7.55
N VAL A 58 -2.16 -0.29 -8.70
CA VAL A 58 -1.59 0.68 -9.63
C VAL A 58 -2.54 0.76 -10.80
N LEU A 59 -2.95 1.98 -11.15
CA LEU A 59 -3.92 2.21 -12.21
C LEU A 59 -3.29 3.03 -13.33
N GLU A 60 -3.62 2.66 -14.54
CA GLU A 60 -3.34 3.47 -15.71
C GLU A 60 -4.69 3.93 -16.26
N GLY A 61 -4.99 5.22 -16.09
CA GLY A 61 -6.33 5.69 -16.33
C GLY A 61 -7.28 5.03 -15.35
N ASP A 62 -8.33 4.42 -15.86
CA ASP A 62 -9.32 3.74 -15.03
C ASP A 62 -9.03 2.27 -14.82
N ARG A 63 -7.93 1.77 -15.37
CA ARG A 63 -7.67 0.34 -15.41
C ARG A 63 -6.61 -0.03 -14.39
N VAL A 64 -6.92 -1.04 -13.57
CA VAL A 64 -5.92 -1.60 -12.65
C VAL A 64 -4.95 -2.44 -13.47
N VAL A 65 -3.67 -2.08 -13.42
CA VAL A 65 -2.63 -2.79 -14.17
C VAL A 65 -1.73 -3.61 -13.26
N ALA A 66 -1.78 -3.37 -11.95
CA ALA A 66 -1.05 -4.20 -10.99
C ALA A 66 -1.72 -4.08 -9.64
N ARG A 67 -1.59 -5.12 -8.83
CA ARG A 67 -2.19 -5.17 -7.50
C ARG A 67 -1.28 -5.95 -6.59
N ARG A 68 -1.10 -5.44 -5.36
CA ARG A 68 -0.28 -6.10 -4.35
C ARG A 68 -1.03 -6.06 -3.03
N ILE A 69 -0.89 -7.11 -2.25
CA ILE A 69 -1.48 -7.14 -0.92
C ILE A 69 -0.34 -7.25 0.07
N ILE A 70 -0.29 -6.30 1.00
CA ILE A 70 0.76 -6.21 1.98
C ILE A 70 0.15 -6.49 3.35
N THR A 71 0.71 -7.46 4.06
CA THR A 71 0.29 -7.78 5.41
C THR A 71 1.51 -7.70 6.32
N ILE A 72 1.36 -6.99 7.43
CA ILE A 72 2.40 -6.92 8.45
C ILE A 72 1.78 -7.35 9.76
N SER A 73 2.47 -8.25 10.45
CA SER A 73 2.04 -8.73 11.76
C SER A 73 3.09 -8.35 12.78
N ALA A 74 2.64 -7.83 13.91
CA ALA A 74 3.53 -7.54 15.03
C ALA A 74 3.40 -8.68 16.02
N ILE A 75 4.48 -9.40 16.24
CA ILE A 75 4.50 -10.51 17.20
C ILE A 75 5.25 -10.02 18.40
N LEU A 76 4.54 -9.92 19.53
CA LEU A 76 5.18 -9.53 20.77
C LEU A 76 5.64 -10.78 21.48
N PRO A 77 6.87 -10.78 22.03
CA PRO A 77 7.31 -11.94 22.80
C PRO A 77 6.41 -12.10 23.99
N GLU A 78 6.13 -13.34 24.31
CA GLU A 78 5.39 -13.61 25.54
C GLU A 78 6.23 -13.24 26.72
N GLU A 79 5.60 -12.54 27.66
CA GLU A 79 6.30 -12.21 28.86
C GLU A 79 6.42 -13.44 29.72
N ALA A 80 7.62 -13.69 30.10
CA ALA A 80 7.85 -14.84 30.95
C ALA A 80 7.33 -14.56 32.35
#